data_59f128e749585831be9f1443ffa9eb2f
#
_entry.id   59f128e749585831be9f1443ffa9eb2f
#
_cell.length_a   1.000
_cell.length_b   1.000
_cell.length_c   1.000
_cell.angle_alpha   90.00
_cell.angle_beta   90.00
_cell.angle_gamma   90.00
#
_symmetry.space_group_name_H-M   'P 1'
#
loop_
_entity.id
_entity.type
_entity.pdbx_description
1 polymer ?
#
loop_
_entity_poly.entity_id
_entity_poly.type
_entity_poly.pdbx_seq_one_letter_code
_entity_poly.pdbx_strand_id
1 'polypeptide(L)'
;LCSLPVHNHENIFEKNTGPYFYLPKMESYLEARLWNKVFNKAQEMLNIPIGTCKATVLIETLPAAFQMDEILYELKDHIVGLNCGRWDYIFSYIKRLGNNPDYILPDRSQVVMGDAFLNAYSLLLIKTCHKRGAFAMGGMAAQIPVKDDDEKNNAAFNKVKMDKEREVKNGHDGTWVAHPGLVPTALDVFSTSISGENQLDVSLDNINITQEDLLEVHKGEKTEDGMRECIRVGIQYIAAWLGGRGAVPLYNLMEDAATAEISRAQIWQWLKHSTSLNDGRTVTIELFQSILEDEINGLKEIIGENQWKDGKYEKAIELFEKMSISPD
;
A
#
# COMPACT_ATOMS: atom_id res chain seq x y z
N LEU A 1 14.71 7.50 14.94
CA LEU A 1 13.49 7.46 15.76
C LEU A 1 13.66 8.15 17.10
N CYS A 2 14.70 7.84 17.86
CA CYS A 2 14.94 8.51 19.15
C CYS A 2 15.16 10.03 19.02
N SER A 3 15.66 10.50 17.89
CA SER A 3 15.90 11.92 17.63
C SER A 3 14.62 12.78 17.66
N LEU A 4 13.50 12.27 17.14
CA LEU A 4 12.25 13.04 17.13
C LEU A 4 11.70 13.32 18.54
N PRO A 5 11.50 12.33 19.42
CA PRO A 5 11.10 12.59 20.80
C PRO A 5 12.14 13.40 21.58
N VAL A 6 13.44 13.11 21.41
CA VAL A 6 14.51 13.82 22.15
C VAL A 6 14.47 15.33 21.90
N HIS A 7 14.28 15.75 20.67
CA HIS A 7 14.31 17.18 20.32
C HIS A 7 12.95 17.88 20.42
N ASN A 8 11.84 17.14 20.48
CA ASN A 8 10.52 17.74 20.31
C ASN A 8 9.50 17.41 21.41
N HIS A 9 9.82 16.52 22.38
CA HIS A 9 8.79 16.04 23.32
C HIS A 9 8.17 17.16 24.16
N GLU A 10 8.94 18.15 24.62
CA GLU A 10 8.42 19.29 25.37
C GLU A 10 7.42 20.09 24.53
N ASN A 11 7.78 20.46 23.31
CA ASN A 11 6.90 21.19 22.39
C ASN A 11 5.65 20.39 21.99
N ILE A 12 5.76 19.07 21.88
CA ILE A 12 4.65 18.18 21.57
C ILE A 12 3.66 18.17 22.74
N PHE A 13 4.15 18.09 23.98
CA PHE A 13 3.32 18.09 25.17
C PHE A 13 2.65 19.44 25.43
N GLU A 14 3.35 20.55 25.22
CA GLU A 14 2.77 21.90 25.30
C GLU A 14 1.59 22.08 24.34
N LYS A 15 1.61 21.38 23.17
CA LYS A 15 0.52 21.41 22.18
C LYS A 15 -0.56 20.36 22.43
N ASN A 16 -0.54 19.65 23.57
CA ASN A 16 -1.46 18.56 23.89
C ASN A 16 -1.56 17.49 22.78
N THR A 17 -0.43 17.16 22.13
CA THR A 17 -0.32 16.07 21.18
C THR A 17 0.77 15.09 21.60
N GLY A 18 0.86 13.95 20.96
CA GLY A 18 1.84 12.92 21.25
C GLY A 18 2.76 12.63 20.09
N PRO A 19 3.88 11.92 20.32
CA PRO A 19 4.65 11.34 19.24
C PRO A 19 3.92 10.12 18.68
N TYR A 20 3.30 10.31 17.50
CA TYR A 20 2.59 9.27 16.78
C TYR A 20 3.48 8.72 15.67
N PHE A 21 3.66 7.40 15.66
CA PHE A 21 4.48 6.70 14.69
C PHE A 21 3.64 5.81 13.78
N TYR A 22 4.08 5.66 12.55
CA TYR A 22 3.61 4.63 11.62
C TYR A 22 4.74 3.63 11.37
N LEU A 23 4.46 2.33 11.57
CA LEU A 23 5.44 1.27 11.45
C LEU A 23 5.16 0.47 10.18
N PRO A 24 5.97 0.68 9.12
CA PRO A 24 5.73 0.06 7.83
C PRO A 24 6.39 -1.32 7.70
N LYS A 25 5.93 -2.11 6.73
CA LYS A 25 6.59 -3.31 6.17
C LYS A 25 6.97 -4.38 7.19
N MET A 26 6.24 -4.44 8.29
CA MET A 26 6.42 -5.46 9.32
C MET A 26 6.02 -6.84 8.77
N GLU A 27 6.85 -7.86 9.00
CA GLU A 27 6.57 -9.23 8.60
C GLU A 27 6.35 -10.18 9.81
N SER A 28 6.69 -9.74 11.02
CA SER A 28 6.60 -10.59 12.22
C SER A 28 6.28 -9.80 13.47
N TYR A 29 5.55 -10.44 14.41
CA TYR A 29 5.33 -9.90 15.75
C TYR A 29 6.65 -9.69 16.54
N LEU A 30 7.73 -10.36 16.17
CA LEU A 30 9.04 -10.14 16.77
C LEU A 30 9.60 -8.75 16.45
N GLU A 31 9.26 -8.19 15.30
CA GLU A 31 9.60 -6.81 14.95
C GLU A 31 8.74 -5.83 15.77
N ALA A 32 7.47 -6.14 16.02
CA ALA A 32 6.62 -5.38 16.93
C ALA A 32 7.19 -5.36 18.36
N ARG A 33 7.67 -6.51 18.84
CA ARG A 33 8.39 -6.63 20.12
C ARG A 33 9.65 -5.77 20.17
N LEU A 34 10.41 -5.72 19.07
CA LEU A 34 11.59 -4.84 18.99
C LEU A 34 11.18 -3.38 19.09
N TRP A 35 10.13 -2.96 18.37
CA TRP A 35 9.60 -1.61 18.45
C TRP A 35 9.13 -1.24 19.86
N ASN A 36 8.43 -2.15 20.54
CA ASN A 36 8.04 -1.95 21.96
C ASN A 36 9.27 -1.68 22.84
N LYS A 37 10.33 -2.47 22.68
CA LYS A 37 11.60 -2.25 23.43
C LYS A 37 12.22 -0.89 23.11
N VAL A 38 12.20 -0.47 21.84
CA VAL A 38 12.72 0.84 21.40
C VAL A 38 11.91 1.98 22.02
N PHE A 39 10.57 1.90 21.99
CA PHE A 39 9.71 2.91 22.61
C PHE A 39 9.91 2.99 24.12
N ASN A 40 9.92 1.86 24.80
CA ASN A 40 10.16 1.81 26.25
C ASN A 40 11.51 2.44 26.61
N LYS A 41 12.57 2.06 25.88
CA LYS A 41 13.91 2.63 26.13
C LYS A 41 13.98 4.13 25.86
N ALA A 42 13.34 4.62 24.81
CA ALA A 42 13.29 6.05 24.52
C ALA A 42 12.54 6.83 25.62
N GLN A 43 11.42 6.30 26.07
CA GLN A 43 10.62 6.93 27.13
C GLN A 43 11.33 6.94 28.49
N GLU A 44 12.02 5.84 28.85
CA GLU A 44 12.89 5.81 30.04
C GLU A 44 14.00 6.88 30.00
N MET A 45 14.69 6.99 28.84
CA MET A 45 15.78 7.97 28.66
C MET A 45 15.31 9.42 28.74
N LEU A 46 14.07 9.70 28.36
CA LEU A 46 13.45 11.02 28.38
C LEU A 46 12.69 11.29 29.67
N ASN A 47 12.63 10.32 30.59
CA ASN A 47 11.86 10.38 31.83
C ASN A 47 10.38 10.76 31.60
N ILE A 48 9.77 10.17 30.56
CA ILE A 48 8.35 10.33 30.23
C ILE A 48 7.60 9.01 30.42
N PRO A 49 6.28 9.04 30.71
CA PRO A 49 5.52 7.82 30.99
C PRO A 49 5.57 6.79 29.85
N ILE A 50 5.63 5.51 30.18
CA ILE A 50 5.45 4.42 29.22
C ILE A 50 4.05 4.53 28.60
N GLY A 51 3.96 4.33 27.30
CA GLY A 51 2.71 4.49 26.54
C GLY A 51 2.48 5.91 25.99
N THR A 52 3.38 6.86 26.25
CA THR A 52 3.33 8.19 25.63
C THR A 52 3.57 8.13 24.13
N CYS A 53 4.53 7.34 23.67
CA CYS A 53 4.70 7.06 22.26
C CYS A 53 3.56 6.18 21.77
N LYS A 54 2.89 6.61 20.71
CA LYS A 54 1.80 5.89 20.08
C LYS A 54 2.19 5.43 18.67
N ALA A 55 1.70 4.26 18.27
CA ALA A 55 2.02 3.69 16.97
C ALA A 55 0.80 3.09 16.29
N THR A 56 0.70 3.28 14.99
CA THR A 56 -0.13 2.51 14.08
C THR A 56 0.77 1.59 13.26
N VAL A 57 0.38 0.33 13.09
CA VAL A 57 1.14 -0.63 12.29
C VAL A 57 0.46 -0.81 10.93
N LEU A 58 1.22 -0.64 9.86
CA LEU A 58 0.79 -1.04 8.53
C LEU A 58 0.86 -2.56 8.39
N ILE A 59 -0.29 -3.20 8.23
CA ILE A 59 -0.38 -4.61 7.83
C ILE A 59 -0.37 -4.63 6.32
N GLU A 60 0.80 -4.67 5.76
CA GLU A 60 1.03 -4.56 4.33
C GLU A 60 1.94 -5.67 3.80
N THR A 61 2.08 -6.73 4.57
CA THR A 61 2.79 -7.95 4.17
C THR A 61 1.94 -9.18 4.47
N LEU A 62 2.02 -10.19 3.61
CA LEU A 62 1.29 -11.43 3.79
C LEU A 62 1.60 -12.12 5.15
N PRO A 63 2.86 -12.23 5.61
CA PRO A 63 3.14 -12.82 6.91
C PRO A 63 2.52 -12.06 8.09
N ALA A 64 2.45 -10.74 8.04
CA ALA A 64 1.86 -9.93 9.11
C ALA A 64 0.35 -10.15 9.23
N ALA A 65 -0.35 -10.44 8.13
CA ALA A 65 -1.79 -10.73 8.15
C ALA A 65 -2.14 -11.95 9.01
N PHE A 66 -1.22 -12.92 9.12
CA PHE A 66 -1.38 -14.10 9.96
C PHE A 66 -0.93 -13.88 11.42
N GLN A 67 -0.45 -12.69 11.78
CA GLN A 67 0.11 -12.38 13.11
C GLN A 67 -0.44 -11.07 13.68
N MET A 68 -1.62 -10.63 13.23
CA MET A 68 -2.19 -9.34 13.65
C MET A 68 -2.45 -9.29 15.15
N ASP A 69 -2.93 -10.38 15.73
CA ASP A 69 -3.24 -10.49 17.16
C ASP A 69 -1.98 -10.40 18.02
N GLU A 70 -0.92 -11.09 17.62
CA GLU A 70 0.38 -11.06 18.27
C GLU A 70 1.06 -9.68 18.14
N ILE A 71 0.94 -9.04 16.98
CA ILE A 71 1.46 -7.67 16.74
C ILE A 71 0.78 -6.68 17.69
N LEU A 72 -0.55 -6.72 17.81
CA LEU A 72 -1.30 -5.88 18.75
C LEU A 72 -0.89 -6.15 20.19
N TYR A 73 -0.72 -7.42 20.57
CA TYR A 73 -0.29 -7.79 21.91
C TYR A 73 1.10 -7.27 22.28
N GLU A 74 2.08 -7.40 21.37
CA GLU A 74 3.44 -6.93 21.62
C GLU A 74 3.54 -5.40 21.78
N LEU A 75 2.67 -4.68 21.13
CA LEU A 75 2.61 -3.21 21.16
C LEU A 75 1.51 -2.66 22.09
N LYS A 76 0.87 -3.46 22.93
CA LYS A 76 -0.34 -3.11 23.69
C LYS A 76 -0.27 -1.78 24.47
N ASP A 77 0.90 -1.37 24.92
CA ASP A 77 1.09 -0.11 25.65
C ASP A 77 1.19 1.12 24.72
N HIS A 78 1.42 0.89 23.43
CA HIS A 78 1.70 1.91 22.43
C HIS A 78 0.74 1.93 21.27
N ILE A 79 0.06 0.80 20.99
CA ILE A 79 -0.75 0.63 19.77
C ILE A 79 -1.98 1.56 19.76
N VAL A 80 -2.21 2.21 18.62
CA VAL A 80 -3.43 2.93 18.28
C VAL A 80 -4.32 2.04 17.43
N GLY A 81 -3.75 1.38 16.44
CA GLY A 81 -4.48 0.54 15.54
C GLY A 81 -3.61 -0.10 14.46
N LEU A 82 -4.27 -0.85 13.58
CA LEU A 82 -3.68 -1.41 12.38
C LEU A 82 -4.24 -0.70 11.14
N ASN A 83 -3.43 -0.61 10.09
CA ASN A 83 -3.80 0.06 8.85
C ASN A 83 -3.63 -0.86 7.65
N CYS A 84 -4.61 -0.88 6.74
CA CYS A 84 -4.51 -1.60 5.48
C CYS A 84 -3.54 -0.93 4.52
N GLY A 85 -2.67 -1.72 3.86
CA GLY A 85 -1.85 -1.31 2.73
C GLY A 85 -2.14 -2.19 1.52
N ARG A 86 -2.31 -1.60 0.31
CA ARG A 86 -2.72 -2.36 -0.88
C ARG A 86 -1.54 -2.85 -1.70
N TRP A 87 -0.73 -1.94 -2.23
CA TRP A 87 0.32 -2.31 -3.19
C TRP A 87 1.43 -3.14 -2.56
N ASP A 88 1.91 -2.76 -1.38
CA ASP A 88 2.88 -3.54 -0.63
C ASP A 88 2.36 -4.94 -0.30
N TYR A 89 1.06 -5.07 0.06
CA TYR A 89 0.46 -6.37 0.37
C TYR A 89 0.42 -7.26 -0.87
N ILE A 90 0.02 -6.73 -2.03
CA ILE A 90 0.01 -7.47 -3.30
C ILE A 90 1.44 -7.87 -3.69
N PHE A 91 2.41 -6.97 -3.56
CA PHE A 91 3.82 -7.29 -3.77
C PHE A 91 4.29 -8.43 -2.85
N SER A 92 3.97 -8.35 -1.55
CA SER A 92 4.30 -9.40 -0.59
C SER A 92 3.65 -10.74 -0.94
N TYR A 93 2.41 -10.72 -1.43
CA TYR A 93 1.71 -11.91 -1.91
C TYR A 93 2.47 -12.57 -3.07
N ILE A 94 2.84 -11.81 -4.09
CA ILE A 94 3.65 -12.32 -5.22
C ILE A 94 5.01 -12.82 -4.72
N LYS A 95 5.69 -12.05 -3.86
CA LYS A 95 7.00 -12.42 -3.30
C LYS A 95 6.98 -13.77 -2.58
N ARG A 96 5.91 -14.06 -1.85
CA ARG A 96 5.79 -15.28 -1.05
C ARG A 96 5.24 -16.48 -1.84
N LEU A 97 4.31 -16.25 -2.75
CA LEU A 97 3.57 -17.30 -3.44
C LEU A 97 3.89 -17.40 -4.94
N GLY A 98 4.60 -16.44 -5.50
CA GLY A 98 4.83 -16.30 -6.93
C GLY A 98 5.62 -17.46 -7.61
N ASN A 99 6.15 -18.40 -6.85
CA ASN A 99 6.74 -19.63 -7.39
C ASN A 99 5.70 -20.70 -7.76
N ASN A 100 4.47 -20.57 -7.24
CA ASN A 100 3.39 -21.51 -7.55
C ASN A 100 2.44 -20.88 -8.60
N PRO A 101 2.19 -21.57 -9.74
CA PRO A 101 1.32 -21.06 -10.81
C PRO A 101 -0.13 -20.85 -10.39
N ASP A 102 -0.58 -21.48 -9.31
CA ASP A 102 -1.95 -21.32 -8.79
C ASP A 102 -2.21 -19.91 -8.23
N TYR A 103 -1.15 -19.13 -7.96
CA TYR A 103 -1.23 -17.79 -7.35
C TYR A 103 -0.86 -16.65 -8.32
N ILE A 104 -0.99 -16.87 -9.63
CA ILE A 104 -0.74 -15.83 -10.63
C ILE A 104 -1.86 -14.79 -10.62
N LEU A 105 -1.49 -13.52 -10.43
CA LEU A 105 -2.44 -12.42 -10.36
C LEU A 105 -2.80 -11.86 -11.75
N PRO A 106 -4.01 -11.32 -11.93
CA PRO A 106 -4.41 -10.53 -13.10
C PRO A 106 -3.73 -9.15 -13.10
N ASP A 107 -4.09 -8.29 -14.05
CA ASP A 107 -3.63 -6.89 -14.07
C ASP A 107 -3.82 -6.24 -12.70
N ARG A 108 -2.81 -5.51 -12.24
CA ARG A 108 -2.83 -4.89 -10.89
C ARG A 108 -4.04 -3.98 -10.64
N SER A 109 -4.58 -3.36 -11.69
CA SER A 109 -5.78 -2.52 -11.61
C SER A 109 -7.03 -3.31 -11.20
N GLN A 110 -7.05 -4.62 -11.46
CA GLN A 110 -8.16 -5.53 -11.12
C GLN A 110 -8.01 -6.19 -9.74
N VAL A 111 -6.84 -6.03 -9.10
CA VAL A 111 -6.61 -6.53 -7.73
C VAL A 111 -7.06 -5.47 -6.72
N VAL A 112 -8.32 -5.53 -6.33
CA VAL A 112 -9.01 -4.49 -5.55
C VAL A 112 -9.33 -4.91 -4.12
N MET A 113 -9.42 -3.93 -3.21
CA MET A 113 -9.64 -4.17 -1.77
C MET A 113 -10.97 -4.82 -1.41
N GLY A 114 -11.94 -4.80 -2.31
CA GLY A 114 -13.28 -5.38 -2.09
C GLY A 114 -13.41 -6.84 -2.48
N ASP A 115 -12.33 -7.51 -2.90
CA ASP A 115 -12.39 -8.84 -3.48
C ASP A 115 -11.26 -9.74 -2.98
N ALA A 116 -11.47 -11.06 -3.06
CA ALA A 116 -10.55 -12.16 -2.78
C ALA A 116 -9.68 -11.92 -1.51
N PHE A 117 -8.38 -12.25 -1.57
CA PHE A 117 -7.49 -12.14 -0.40
C PHE A 117 -7.45 -10.73 0.21
N LEU A 118 -7.60 -9.65 -0.57
CA LEU A 118 -7.58 -8.28 -0.05
C LEU A 118 -8.82 -7.96 0.80
N ASN A 119 -9.99 -8.45 0.39
CA ASN A 119 -11.20 -8.30 1.19
C ASN A 119 -11.12 -9.11 2.48
N ALA A 120 -10.69 -10.36 2.39
CA ALA A 120 -10.51 -11.24 3.55
C ALA A 120 -9.56 -10.64 4.58
N TYR A 121 -8.39 -10.16 4.14
CA TYR A 121 -7.41 -9.54 5.02
C TYR A 121 -7.91 -8.24 5.66
N SER A 122 -8.66 -7.41 4.91
CA SER A 122 -9.25 -6.18 5.43
C SER A 122 -10.29 -6.47 6.53
N LEU A 123 -11.17 -7.44 6.31
CA LEU A 123 -12.16 -7.86 7.32
C LEU A 123 -11.51 -8.50 8.56
N LEU A 124 -10.46 -9.31 8.36
CA LEU A 124 -9.69 -9.88 9.47
C LEU A 124 -9.02 -8.79 10.30
N LEU A 125 -8.47 -7.74 9.66
CA LEU A 125 -7.86 -6.61 10.34
C LEU A 125 -8.89 -5.89 11.22
N ILE A 126 -10.08 -5.57 10.70
CA ILE A 126 -11.16 -4.94 11.47
C ILE A 126 -11.54 -5.80 12.67
N LYS A 127 -11.85 -7.08 12.42
CA LYS A 127 -12.24 -8.03 13.46
C LYS A 127 -11.20 -8.13 14.57
N THR A 128 -9.93 -8.24 14.22
CA THR A 128 -8.83 -8.39 15.18
C THR A 128 -8.62 -7.11 15.98
N CYS A 129 -8.63 -5.94 15.33
CA CYS A 129 -8.52 -4.65 15.99
C CYS A 129 -9.64 -4.44 17.02
N HIS A 130 -10.91 -4.56 16.61
CA HIS A 130 -12.05 -4.29 17.47
C HIS A 130 -12.12 -5.26 18.64
N LYS A 131 -11.82 -6.55 18.42
CA LYS A 131 -11.69 -7.52 19.50
C LYS A 131 -10.68 -7.11 20.60
N ARG A 132 -9.67 -6.31 20.25
CA ARG A 132 -8.60 -5.84 21.15
C ARG A 132 -8.76 -4.38 21.56
N GLY A 133 -9.82 -3.70 21.19
CA GLY A 133 -10.06 -2.30 21.47
C GLY A 133 -9.08 -1.36 20.76
N ALA A 134 -8.55 -1.79 19.61
CA ALA A 134 -7.68 -1.01 18.75
C ALA A 134 -8.45 -0.54 17.49
N PHE A 135 -8.02 0.56 16.87
CA PHE A 135 -8.67 1.09 15.69
C PHE A 135 -8.24 0.38 14.40
N ALA A 136 -9.19 0.22 13.48
CA ALA A 136 -8.98 -0.34 12.16
C ALA A 136 -8.99 0.78 11.12
N MET A 137 -7.84 1.01 10.46
CA MET A 137 -7.68 2.06 9.46
C MET A 137 -7.73 1.48 8.05
N GLY A 138 -8.53 2.08 7.19
CA GLY A 138 -8.62 1.74 5.77
C GLY A 138 -7.37 2.13 4.99
N GLY A 139 -7.31 1.69 3.73
CA GLY A 139 -6.19 1.95 2.85
C GLY A 139 -6.11 3.40 2.36
N MET A 140 -4.94 3.84 1.93
CA MET A 140 -4.74 5.17 1.39
C MET A 140 -5.43 5.33 0.02
N ALA A 141 -6.25 6.38 -0.13
CA ALA A 141 -6.67 6.86 -1.45
C ALA A 141 -5.52 7.63 -2.10
N ALA A 142 -4.95 7.06 -3.17
CA ALA A 142 -3.76 7.59 -3.83
C ALA A 142 -4.04 8.69 -4.86
N GLN A 143 -5.31 8.99 -5.14
CA GLN A 143 -5.71 10.03 -6.09
C GLN A 143 -5.16 11.39 -5.67
N ILE A 144 -4.79 12.19 -6.67
CA ILE A 144 -4.44 13.60 -6.49
C ILE A 144 -5.31 14.46 -7.39
N PRO A 145 -5.80 15.61 -6.92
CA PRO A 145 -6.55 16.52 -7.76
C PRO A 145 -5.75 16.99 -8.96
N VAL A 146 -6.39 17.06 -10.11
CA VAL A 146 -5.82 17.58 -11.35
C VAL A 146 -6.15 19.05 -11.45
N LYS A 147 -5.14 19.88 -11.70
CA LYS A 147 -5.34 21.31 -11.86
C LYS A 147 -6.12 21.58 -13.16
N ASP A 148 -7.16 22.42 -13.06
CA ASP A 148 -7.95 22.90 -14.19
C ASP A 148 -8.66 21.78 -15.02
N ASP A 149 -9.03 20.67 -14.38
CA ASP A 149 -9.78 19.57 -15.02
C ASP A 149 -10.86 19.02 -14.06
N ASP A 150 -12.03 19.69 -14.08
CA ASP A 150 -13.15 19.37 -13.20
C ASP A 150 -13.73 17.97 -13.46
N GLU A 151 -13.74 17.50 -14.71
CA GLU A 151 -14.29 16.20 -15.07
C GLU A 151 -13.43 15.06 -14.46
N LYS A 152 -12.11 15.13 -14.65
CA LYS A 152 -11.18 14.18 -14.03
C LYS A 152 -11.22 14.24 -12.50
N ASN A 153 -11.33 15.44 -11.94
CA ASN A 153 -11.46 15.61 -10.48
C ASN A 153 -12.73 14.96 -9.96
N ASN A 154 -13.87 15.20 -10.59
CA ASN A 154 -15.13 14.60 -10.19
C ASN A 154 -15.09 13.07 -10.26
N ALA A 155 -14.48 12.50 -11.32
CA ALA A 155 -14.29 11.06 -11.44
C ALA A 155 -13.36 10.50 -10.35
N ALA A 156 -12.26 11.21 -10.02
CA ALA A 156 -11.33 10.82 -8.96
C ALA A 156 -12.01 10.90 -7.58
N PHE A 157 -12.71 11.98 -7.25
CA PHE A 157 -13.44 12.14 -6.00
C PHE A 157 -14.53 11.09 -5.82
N ASN A 158 -15.26 10.74 -6.88
CA ASN A 158 -16.26 9.68 -6.83
C ASN A 158 -15.62 8.31 -6.53
N LYS A 159 -14.46 8.00 -7.12
CA LYS A 159 -13.72 6.76 -6.79
C LYS A 159 -13.29 6.74 -5.32
N VAL A 160 -12.77 7.86 -4.82
CA VAL A 160 -12.40 7.99 -3.40
C VAL A 160 -13.62 7.79 -2.51
N LYS A 161 -14.72 8.46 -2.82
CA LYS A 161 -15.98 8.34 -2.07
C LYS A 161 -16.46 6.90 -1.99
N MET A 162 -16.55 6.19 -3.11
CA MET A 162 -16.96 4.78 -3.16
C MET A 162 -16.03 3.87 -2.36
N ASP A 163 -14.73 4.12 -2.40
CA ASP A 163 -13.75 3.35 -1.62
C ASP A 163 -13.96 3.57 -0.10
N LYS A 164 -14.18 4.84 0.33
CA LYS A 164 -14.40 5.17 1.73
C LYS A 164 -15.78 4.69 2.23
N GLU A 165 -16.82 4.71 1.39
CA GLU A 165 -18.12 4.11 1.70
C GLU A 165 -18.00 2.59 1.94
N ARG A 166 -17.20 1.90 1.15
CA ARG A 166 -16.88 0.47 1.37
C ARG A 166 -16.15 0.26 2.70
N GLU A 167 -15.13 1.09 3.00
CA GLU A 167 -14.37 1.01 4.25
C GLU A 167 -15.28 1.17 5.48
N VAL A 168 -16.09 2.23 5.50
CA VAL A 168 -17.03 2.48 6.60
C VAL A 168 -18.03 1.35 6.74
N LYS A 169 -18.61 0.87 5.62
CA LYS A 169 -19.56 -0.25 5.62
C LYS A 169 -18.96 -1.54 6.20
N ASN A 170 -17.66 -1.76 5.97
CA ASN A 170 -16.95 -2.92 6.49
C ASN A 170 -16.61 -2.78 7.99
N GLY A 171 -16.60 -1.56 8.53
CA GLY A 171 -16.34 -1.29 9.94
C GLY A 171 -15.02 -0.58 10.23
N HIS A 172 -14.33 -0.02 9.24
CA HIS A 172 -13.13 0.79 9.52
C HIS A 172 -13.46 2.07 10.30
N ASP A 173 -12.62 2.43 11.26
CA ASP A 173 -12.77 3.62 12.11
C ASP A 173 -12.25 4.90 11.46
N GLY A 174 -11.39 4.78 10.47
CA GLY A 174 -10.77 5.89 9.78
C GLY A 174 -10.05 5.43 8.51
N THR A 175 -9.39 6.38 7.86
CA THR A 175 -8.73 6.12 6.58
C THR A 175 -7.57 7.08 6.32
N TRP A 176 -6.87 6.85 5.21
CA TRP A 176 -5.81 7.69 4.69
C TRP A 176 -6.14 8.25 3.31
N VAL A 177 -5.61 9.45 3.05
CA VAL A 177 -5.64 10.09 1.73
C VAL A 177 -4.26 10.63 1.40
N ALA A 178 -3.84 10.53 0.15
CA ALA A 178 -2.52 10.98 -0.31
C ALA A 178 -2.41 12.50 -0.47
N HIS A 179 -3.53 13.20 -0.54
CA HIS A 179 -3.55 14.64 -0.79
C HIS A 179 -4.56 15.35 0.14
N PRO A 180 -4.19 16.49 0.77
CA PRO A 180 -5.08 17.20 1.69
C PRO A 180 -6.41 17.63 1.06
N GLY A 181 -6.47 17.85 -0.26
CA GLY A 181 -7.71 18.12 -0.98
C GLY A 181 -8.76 17.01 -0.95
N LEU A 182 -8.36 15.78 -0.58
CA LEU A 182 -9.27 14.63 -0.43
C LEU A 182 -9.82 14.49 0.99
N VAL A 183 -9.26 15.21 1.97
CA VAL A 183 -9.70 15.12 3.37
C VAL A 183 -11.18 15.44 3.54
N PRO A 184 -11.74 16.51 2.93
CA PRO A 184 -13.15 16.79 3.04
C PRO A 184 -14.06 15.65 2.54
N THR A 185 -13.71 15.05 1.40
CA THR A 185 -14.47 13.92 0.83
C THR A 185 -14.45 12.70 1.73
N ALA A 186 -13.28 12.33 2.27
CA ALA A 186 -13.17 11.21 3.19
C ALA A 186 -13.89 11.49 4.51
N LEU A 187 -13.71 12.69 5.07
CA LEU A 187 -14.34 13.11 6.33
C LEU A 187 -15.86 13.11 6.21
N ASP A 188 -16.42 13.61 5.10
CA ASP A 188 -17.86 13.60 4.84
C ASP A 188 -18.42 12.17 4.90
N VAL A 189 -17.77 11.21 4.23
CA VAL A 189 -18.21 9.81 4.24
C VAL A 189 -18.20 9.24 5.66
N PHE A 190 -17.09 9.41 6.38
CA PHE A 190 -16.96 8.84 7.73
C PHE A 190 -17.92 9.52 8.72
N SER A 191 -18.01 10.85 8.73
CA SER A 191 -18.87 11.58 9.68
C SER A 191 -20.36 11.41 9.43
N THR A 192 -20.77 11.14 8.19
CA THR A 192 -22.20 10.90 7.88
C THR A 192 -22.63 9.46 8.08
N SER A 193 -21.71 8.52 8.01
CA SER A 193 -22.02 7.08 8.05
C SER A 193 -21.79 6.45 9.42
N ILE A 194 -20.92 7.01 10.26
CA ILE A 194 -20.64 6.54 11.62
C ILE A 194 -21.50 7.32 12.61
N SER A 195 -22.29 6.61 13.42
CA SER A 195 -23.22 7.22 14.40
C SER A 195 -22.53 7.70 15.69
N GLY A 196 -21.25 7.36 15.89
CA GLY A 196 -20.44 7.68 17.06
C GLY A 196 -19.07 8.22 16.70
N GLU A 197 -18.13 8.14 17.64
CA GLU A 197 -16.75 8.59 17.43
C GLU A 197 -15.90 7.55 16.65
N ASN A 198 -16.32 6.29 16.64
CA ASN A 198 -15.63 5.16 16.02
C ASN A 198 -16.60 4.00 15.77
N GLN A 199 -16.06 2.87 15.32
CA GLN A 199 -16.82 1.65 15.04
C GLN A 199 -16.35 0.43 15.87
N LEU A 200 -15.71 0.64 17.03
CA LEU A 200 -15.19 -0.43 17.87
C LEU A 200 -16.25 -1.49 18.27
N ASP A 201 -17.52 -1.12 18.26
CA ASP A 201 -18.64 -2.03 18.54
C ASP A 201 -18.97 -2.97 17.37
N VAL A 202 -18.39 -2.77 16.19
CA VAL A 202 -18.54 -3.63 15.01
C VAL A 202 -17.60 -4.85 15.15
N SER A 203 -18.04 -5.89 15.83
CA SER A 203 -17.19 -7.04 16.20
C SER A 203 -16.86 -7.99 15.05
N LEU A 204 -17.69 -8.07 14.02
CA LEU A 204 -17.60 -9.05 12.92
C LEU A 204 -17.51 -10.53 13.41
N ASP A 205 -18.07 -10.85 14.56
CA ASP A 205 -18.00 -12.20 15.17
C ASP A 205 -18.66 -13.28 14.32
N ASN A 206 -19.64 -12.89 13.49
CA ASN A 206 -20.34 -13.76 12.57
C ASN A 206 -19.53 -14.09 11.30
N ILE A 207 -18.39 -13.44 11.07
CA ILE A 207 -17.53 -13.69 9.91
C ILE A 207 -16.38 -14.60 10.35
N ASN A 208 -16.26 -15.76 9.69
CA ASN A 208 -15.10 -16.64 9.84
C ASN A 208 -14.19 -16.48 8.64
N ILE A 209 -12.98 -16.00 8.85
CA ILE A 209 -11.96 -15.82 7.82
C ILE A 209 -10.91 -16.90 8.01
N THR A 210 -10.75 -17.72 6.99
CA THR A 210 -9.83 -18.86 6.99
C THR A 210 -8.51 -18.52 6.29
N GLN A 211 -7.56 -19.45 6.34
CA GLN A 211 -6.34 -19.36 5.57
C GLN A 211 -6.61 -19.32 4.06
N GLU A 212 -7.57 -20.14 3.62
CA GLU A 212 -7.98 -20.23 2.22
C GLU A 212 -8.50 -18.88 1.72
N ASP A 213 -9.30 -18.17 2.52
CA ASP A 213 -9.80 -16.82 2.18
C ASP A 213 -8.66 -15.81 2.06
N LEU A 214 -7.65 -15.88 2.95
CA LEU A 214 -6.47 -14.99 2.92
C LEU A 214 -5.52 -15.30 1.75
N LEU A 215 -5.69 -16.41 1.08
CA LEU A 215 -4.88 -16.84 -0.06
C LEU A 215 -5.68 -16.91 -1.37
N GLU A 216 -6.99 -16.61 -1.35
CA GLU A 216 -7.85 -16.65 -2.53
C GLU A 216 -7.36 -15.70 -3.62
N VAL A 217 -7.10 -16.22 -4.82
CA VAL A 217 -6.56 -15.45 -5.94
C VAL A 217 -7.64 -14.57 -6.59
N HIS A 218 -7.33 -13.32 -6.85
CA HIS A 218 -8.20 -12.43 -7.63
C HIS A 218 -8.40 -12.99 -9.05
N LYS A 219 -9.66 -13.00 -9.49
CA LYS A 219 -10.01 -13.33 -10.88
C LYS A 219 -9.91 -12.07 -11.74
N GLY A 220 -9.47 -12.25 -12.96
CA GLY A 220 -9.35 -11.15 -13.90
C GLY A 220 -8.47 -11.51 -15.10
N GLU A 221 -8.32 -10.56 -15.99
CA GLU A 221 -7.54 -10.71 -17.20
C GLU A 221 -6.08 -10.27 -17.00
N LYS A 222 -5.21 -10.80 -17.83
CA LYS A 222 -3.84 -10.37 -18.01
C LYS A 222 -3.72 -9.77 -19.38
N THR A 223 -3.42 -8.49 -19.46
CA THR A 223 -3.48 -7.73 -20.70
C THR A 223 -2.14 -7.11 -21.06
N GLU A 224 -1.95 -6.82 -22.35
CA GLU A 224 -0.81 -6.02 -22.78
C GLU A 224 -0.86 -4.61 -22.17
N ASP A 225 -2.04 -3.99 -22.07
CA ASP A 225 -2.20 -2.67 -21.46
C ASP A 225 -1.78 -2.67 -19.98
N GLY A 226 -2.11 -3.71 -19.22
CA GLY A 226 -1.66 -3.90 -17.85
C GLY A 226 -0.14 -4.04 -17.75
N MET A 227 0.50 -4.74 -18.69
CA MET A 227 1.96 -4.83 -18.78
C MET A 227 2.58 -3.47 -19.12
N ARG A 228 2.05 -2.75 -20.11
CA ARG A 228 2.48 -1.40 -20.50
C ARG A 228 2.37 -0.42 -19.32
N GLU A 229 1.27 -0.46 -18.57
CA GLU A 229 1.10 0.35 -17.35
C GLU A 229 2.21 0.05 -16.34
N CYS A 230 2.49 -1.22 -16.06
CA CYS A 230 3.55 -1.62 -15.13
C CYS A 230 4.93 -1.10 -15.57
N ILE A 231 5.26 -1.20 -16.86
CA ILE A 231 6.52 -0.72 -17.42
C ILE A 231 6.64 0.79 -17.26
N ARG A 232 5.66 1.52 -17.77
CA ARG A 232 5.67 2.98 -17.84
C ARG A 232 5.71 3.64 -16.46
N VAL A 233 4.90 3.13 -15.51
CA VAL A 233 4.86 3.65 -14.14
C VAL A 233 6.12 3.24 -13.36
N GLY A 234 6.56 1.98 -13.50
CA GLY A 234 7.75 1.48 -12.83
C GLY A 234 9.03 2.24 -13.21
N ILE A 235 9.25 2.48 -14.50
CA ILE A 235 10.42 3.22 -15.00
C ILE A 235 10.40 4.66 -14.48
N GLN A 236 9.27 5.37 -14.60
CA GLN A 236 9.17 6.77 -14.17
C GLN A 236 9.35 6.91 -12.65
N TYR A 237 8.78 5.98 -11.88
CA TYR A 237 9.00 5.97 -10.43
C TYR A 237 10.49 5.76 -10.08
N ILE A 238 11.13 4.73 -10.64
CA ILE A 238 12.55 4.43 -10.37
C ILE A 238 13.44 5.62 -10.78
N ALA A 239 13.17 6.24 -11.93
CA ALA A 239 13.92 7.42 -12.37
C ALA A 239 13.82 8.57 -11.37
N ALA A 240 12.63 8.86 -10.87
CA ALA A 240 12.40 9.88 -9.86
C ALA A 240 13.06 9.52 -8.51
N TRP A 241 12.98 8.25 -8.10
CA TRP A 241 13.62 7.76 -6.88
C TRP A 241 15.14 7.86 -6.94
N LEU A 242 15.76 7.49 -8.06
CA LEU A 242 17.19 7.69 -8.30
C LEU A 242 17.60 9.19 -8.29
N GLY A 243 16.65 10.06 -8.59
CA GLY A 243 16.77 11.52 -8.45
C GLY A 243 16.49 12.05 -7.04
N GLY A 244 16.25 11.19 -6.05
CA GLY A 244 16.05 11.56 -4.64
C GLY A 244 14.59 11.83 -4.24
N ARG A 245 13.58 11.49 -5.08
CA ARG A 245 12.16 11.67 -4.76
C ARG A 245 11.51 10.33 -4.47
N GLY A 246 10.96 10.17 -3.25
CA GLY A 246 10.32 8.93 -2.79
C GLY A 246 8.81 8.88 -2.99
N ALA A 247 8.15 10.03 -3.23
CA ALA A 247 6.73 10.14 -3.58
C ALA A 247 6.60 10.93 -4.88
N VAL A 248 5.93 10.36 -5.88
CA VAL A 248 5.94 10.86 -7.26
C VAL A 248 4.52 10.91 -7.82
N PRO A 249 4.01 12.07 -8.25
CA PRO A 249 2.74 12.17 -8.94
C PRO A 249 2.87 11.62 -10.37
N LEU A 250 2.25 10.47 -10.63
CA LEU A 250 2.18 9.84 -11.95
C LEU A 250 0.73 9.52 -12.28
N TYR A 251 0.26 9.92 -13.44
CA TYR A 251 -1.09 9.62 -13.95
C TYR A 251 -2.21 9.90 -12.93
N ASN A 252 -2.12 11.05 -12.24
CA ASN A 252 -3.04 11.53 -11.21
C ASN A 252 -3.11 10.64 -9.95
N LEU A 253 -2.06 9.85 -9.72
CA LEU A 253 -1.87 9.08 -8.49
C LEU A 253 -0.56 9.49 -7.82
N MET A 254 -0.55 9.53 -6.48
CA MET A 254 0.68 9.67 -5.71
C MET A 254 1.30 8.28 -5.56
N GLU A 255 2.36 8.04 -6.30
CA GLU A 255 3.05 6.76 -6.34
C GLU A 255 4.25 6.74 -5.40
N ASP A 256 4.51 5.59 -4.79
CA ASP A 256 5.61 5.33 -3.89
C ASP A 256 6.42 4.08 -4.31
N ALA A 257 7.36 3.62 -3.47
CA ALA A 257 8.19 2.46 -3.79
C ALA A 257 7.37 1.19 -4.06
N ALA A 258 6.22 1.02 -3.39
CA ALA A 258 5.35 -0.13 -3.59
C ALA A 258 4.85 -0.24 -5.03
N THR A 259 4.66 0.89 -5.71
CA THR A 259 4.27 0.93 -7.12
C THR A 259 5.32 0.32 -8.05
N ALA A 260 6.60 0.62 -7.84
CA ALA A 260 7.67 0.00 -8.62
C ALA A 260 7.82 -1.49 -8.28
N GLU A 261 7.70 -1.84 -7.01
CA GLU A 261 7.78 -3.22 -6.53
C GLU A 261 6.67 -4.09 -7.12
N ILE A 262 5.41 -3.66 -7.06
CA ILE A 262 4.31 -4.43 -7.65
C ILE A 262 4.42 -4.51 -9.17
N SER A 263 4.79 -3.41 -9.84
CA SER A 263 4.89 -3.36 -11.29
C SER A 263 5.92 -4.36 -11.83
N ARG A 264 7.12 -4.37 -11.27
CA ARG A 264 8.15 -5.33 -11.69
C ARG A 264 7.81 -6.76 -11.28
N ALA A 265 7.23 -6.96 -10.08
CA ALA A 265 6.92 -8.29 -9.57
C ALA A 265 5.79 -8.97 -10.35
N GLN A 266 4.81 -8.22 -10.84
CA GLN A 266 3.75 -8.74 -11.68
C GLN A 266 4.30 -9.22 -13.04
N ILE A 267 5.15 -8.43 -13.69
CA ILE A 267 5.82 -8.82 -14.93
C ILE A 267 6.70 -10.05 -14.70
N TRP A 268 7.48 -10.06 -13.61
CA TRP A 268 8.29 -11.20 -13.22
C TRP A 268 7.46 -12.47 -13.07
N GLN A 269 6.32 -12.41 -12.40
CA GLN A 269 5.44 -13.55 -12.21
C GLN A 269 4.88 -14.07 -13.54
N TRP A 270 4.47 -13.18 -14.44
CA TRP A 270 3.95 -13.55 -15.75
C TRP A 270 5.02 -14.17 -16.65
N LEU A 271 6.23 -13.63 -16.66
CA LEU A 271 7.38 -14.20 -17.37
C LEU A 271 7.76 -15.59 -16.84
N LYS A 272 7.87 -15.70 -15.53
CA LYS A 272 8.26 -16.97 -14.86
C LYS A 272 7.35 -18.13 -15.22
N HIS A 273 6.06 -17.88 -15.34
CA HIS A 273 5.06 -18.91 -15.61
C HIS A 273 4.61 -18.96 -17.07
N SER A 274 5.25 -18.20 -17.96
CA SER A 274 4.87 -18.12 -19.38
C SER A 274 3.36 -17.92 -19.54
N THR A 275 2.81 -16.95 -18.81
CA THR A 275 1.37 -16.72 -18.68
C THR A 275 0.78 -16.29 -20.03
N SER A 276 -0.46 -16.67 -20.34
CA SER A 276 -1.16 -16.18 -21.51
C SER A 276 -1.86 -14.86 -21.22
N LEU A 277 -1.71 -13.90 -22.14
CA LEU A 277 -2.52 -12.67 -22.18
C LEU A 277 -3.93 -12.99 -22.68
N ASN A 278 -4.87 -12.07 -22.49
CA ASN A 278 -6.26 -12.21 -22.92
C ASN A 278 -6.43 -12.32 -24.45
N ASP A 279 -5.45 -11.85 -25.23
CA ASP A 279 -5.40 -11.98 -26.68
C ASP A 279 -4.77 -13.31 -27.18
N GLY A 280 -4.39 -14.18 -26.27
CA GLY A 280 -3.83 -15.51 -26.55
C GLY A 280 -2.30 -15.55 -26.70
N ARG A 281 -1.61 -14.40 -26.70
CA ARG A 281 -0.14 -14.38 -26.71
C ARG A 281 0.43 -14.85 -25.38
N THR A 282 1.52 -15.62 -25.46
CA THR A 282 2.27 -16.03 -24.26
C THR A 282 3.27 -14.96 -23.87
N VAL A 283 3.34 -14.64 -22.60
CA VAL A 283 4.33 -13.70 -22.06
C VAL A 283 5.72 -14.38 -22.05
N THR A 284 6.56 -13.92 -22.96
CA THR A 284 7.96 -14.34 -23.10
C THR A 284 8.89 -13.14 -22.86
N ILE A 285 10.19 -13.40 -22.70
CA ILE A 285 11.18 -12.32 -22.57
C ILE A 285 11.20 -11.45 -23.82
N GLU A 286 11.07 -12.03 -25.00
CA GLU A 286 11.06 -11.31 -26.28
C GLU A 286 9.83 -10.40 -26.40
N LEU A 287 8.65 -10.90 -26.00
CA LEU A 287 7.43 -10.07 -25.99
C LEU A 287 7.56 -8.91 -24.99
N PHE A 288 8.05 -9.19 -23.78
CA PHE A 288 8.28 -8.17 -22.76
C PHE A 288 9.27 -7.10 -23.26
N GLN A 289 10.40 -7.51 -23.84
CA GLN A 289 11.41 -6.58 -24.36
C GLN A 289 10.88 -5.73 -25.53
N SER A 290 10.07 -6.30 -26.41
CA SER A 290 9.40 -5.55 -27.50
C SER A 290 8.45 -4.48 -26.93
N ILE A 291 7.63 -4.83 -25.93
CA ILE A 291 6.70 -3.88 -25.30
C ILE A 291 7.48 -2.82 -24.50
N LEU A 292 8.57 -3.22 -23.84
CA LEU A 292 9.47 -2.31 -23.11
C LEU A 292 10.07 -1.26 -24.03
N GLU A 293 10.56 -1.66 -25.22
CA GLU A 293 11.12 -0.74 -26.22
C GLU A 293 10.05 0.24 -26.74
N ASP A 294 8.85 -0.22 -27.03
CA ASP A 294 7.73 0.63 -27.43
C ASP A 294 7.39 1.67 -26.34
N GLU A 295 7.29 1.25 -25.08
CA GLU A 295 6.99 2.16 -23.95
C GLU A 295 8.12 3.16 -23.72
N ILE A 296 9.38 2.76 -23.87
CA ILE A 296 10.54 3.66 -23.79
C ILE A 296 10.46 4.76 -24.86
N ASN A 297 10.13 4.39 -26.07
CA ASN A 297 9.99 5.35 -27.17
C ASN A 297 8.84 6.33 -26.91
N GLY A 298 7.68 5.83 -26.49
CA GLY A 298 6.54 6.68 -26.09
C GLY A 298 6.87 7.62 -24.92
N LEU A 299 7.58 7.13 -23.90
CA LEU A 299 8.00 7.94 -22.77
C LEU A 299 9.00 9.04 -23.20
N LYS A 300 9.95 8.76 -24.09
CA LYS A 300 10.89 9.77 -24.61
C LYS A 300 10.16 10.91 -25.31
N GLU A 301 9.13 10.59 -26.10
CA GLU A 301 8.31 11.60 -26.77
C GLU A 301 7.55 12.49 -25.79
N ILE A 302 6.95 11.91 -24.75
CA ILE A 302 6.17 12.64 -23.74
C ILE A 302 7.07 13.50 -22.84
N ILE A 303 8.21 12.97 -22.40
CA ILE A 303 9.10 13.60 -21.45
C ILE A 303 9.98 14.66 -22.15
N GLY A 304 10.37 14.42 -23.38
CA GLY A 304 11.24 15.25 -24.18
C GLY A 304 12.73 15.01 -23.90
N GLU A 305 13.57 15.27 -24.91
CA GLU A 305 14.98 14.92 -24.91
C GLU A 305 15.80 15.53 -23.75
N ASN A 306 15.52 16.78 -23.37
CA ASN A 306 16.26 17.46 -22.33
C ASN A 306 16.02 16.84 -20.96
N GLN A 307 14.74 16.63 -20.60
CA GLN A 307 14.38 16.02 -19.33
C GLN A 307 14.80 14.53 -19.28
N TRP A 308 14.83 13.86 -20.43
CA TRP A 308 15.31 12.49 -20.54
C TRP A 308 16.81 12.40 -20.24
N LYS A 309 17.63 13.27 -20.81
CA LYS A 309 19.09 13.31 -20.60
C LYS A 309 19.46 13.70 -19.16
N ASP A 310 18.75 14.68 -18.59
CA ASP A 310 18.99 15.15 -17.22
C ASP A 310 18.43 14.18 -16.17
N GLY A 311 17.47 13.35 -16.53
CA GLY A 311 16.85 12.34 -15.68
C GLY A 311 17.71 11.09 -15.53
N LYS A 312 17.21 10.15 -14.71
CA LYS A 312 17.87 8.87 -14.46
C LYS A 312 17.20 7.71 -15.25
N TYR A 313 16.59 8.02 -16.40
CA TYR A 313 15.73 7.07 -17.13
C TYR A 313 16.51 5.86 -17.64
N GLU A 314 17.71 6.04 -18.22
CA GLU A 314 18.52 4.91 -18.71
C GLU A 314 18.84 3.92 -17.59
N LYS A 315 19.23 4.44 -16.43
CA LYS A 315 19.52 3.59 -15.27
C LYS A 315 18.26 2.97 -14.69
N ALA A 316 17.14 3.68 -14.73
CA ALA A 316 15.85 3.16 -14.29
C ALA A 316 15.36 2.01 -15.17
N ILE A 317 15.53 2.11 -16.48
CA ILE A 317 15.19 1.07 -17.45
C ILE A 317 16.05 -0.19 -17.19
N GLU A 318 17.38 -0.02 -17.09
CA GLU A 318 18.28 -1.12 -16.78
C GLU A 318 17.88 -1.87 -15.50
N LEU A 319 17.55 -1.12 -14.44
CA LEU A 319 17.15 -1.70 -13.16
C LEU A 319 15.79 -2.38 -13.27
N PHE A 320 14.80 -1.75 -13.91
CA PHE A 320 13.46 -2.29 -14.06
C PHE A 320 13.48 -3.60 -14.85
N GLU A 321 14.15 -3.60 -16.02
CA GLU A 321 14.30 -4.80 -16.84
C GLU A 321 15.00 -5.91 -16.06
N LYS A 322 16.16 -5.62 -15.47
CA LYS A 322 16.92 -6.60 -14.67
C LYS A 322 16.08 -7.22 -13.56
N MET A 323 15.33 -6.41 -12.81
CA MET A 323 14.49 -6.91 -11.72
C MET A 323 13.27 -7.69 -12.21
N SER A 324 12.76 -7.38 -13.41
CA SER A 324 11.61 -8.09 -14.00
C SER A 324 11.97 -9.46 -14.56
N ILE A 325 13.22 -9.65 -15.01
CA ILE A 325 13.68 -10.92 -15.60
C ILE A 325 14.57 -11.75 -14.69
N SER A 326 14.93 -11.24 -13.50
CA SER A 326 15.76 -11.98 -12.54
C SER A 326 15.10 -13.30 -12.13
N PRO A 327 15.85 -14.38 -11.98
CA PRO A 327 15.31 -15.65 -11.49
C PRO A 327 14.81 -15.57 -10.05
N ASP A 328 15.30 -14.58 -9.28
CA ASP A 328 14.94 -14.33 -7.88
C ASP A 328 14.02 -13.12 -7.73
#